data_f33a0f4a2bd3878bd497e64f669319d9
#
_entry.id   f33a0f4a2bd3878bd497e64f669319d9
#
_cell.length_a   1.000
_cell.length_b   1.000
_cell.length_c   1.000
_cell.angle_alpha   90.00
_cell.angle_beta   90.00
_cell.angle_gamma   90.00
#
_symmetry.space_group_name_H-M   'P 1'
#
loop_
_entity.id
_entity.type
_entity.pdbx_description
1 polymer ?
#
loop_
_entity_poly.entity_id
_entity_poly.type
_entity_poly.pdbx_seq_one_letter_code
_entity_poly.pdbx_strand_id
1 'polypeptide(L)'
;LEEDIHEIDFNTRIAQAVESQNFREAIRLHYLKNLKILSDQNLIDWKINKTNHDYEVEIRDNSIKAPFSRITYLYDNICYGDFPIDSESYSRFVEDFEVFDKV
;
A
#
# COMPACT_ATOMS: atom_id res chain seq x y z
N LEU A 1 -13.28 -1.79 -4.23
CA LEU A 1 -14.04 -0.55 -4.15
C LEU A 1 -13.18 0.67 -4.20
N GLU A 2 -13.70 1.65 -4.86
CA GLU A 2 -12.99 2.88 -5.13
C GLU A 2 -13.25 3.88 -4.00
N GLU A 3 -12.32 3.91 -3.05
CA GLU A 3 -12.36 4.86 -1.94
C GLU A 3 -11.39 6.00 -2.20
N ASP A 4 -11.78 7.22 -1.77
CA ASP A 4 -10.86 8.35 -1.80
C ASP A 4 -9.84 8.17 -0.68
N ILE A 5 -8.57 7.98 -1.04
CA ILE A 5 -7.51 7.71 -0.08
C ILE A 5 -7.28 8.88 0.88
N HIS A 6 -7.69 10.09 0.52
CA HIS A 6 -7.50 11.26 1.38
C HIS A 6 -8.54 11.32 2.51
N GLU A 7 -9.59 10.49 2.45
CA GLU A 7 -10.67 10.46 3.44
C GLU A 7 -10.60 9.25 4.38
N ILE A 8 -9.65 8.34 4.18
CA ILE A 8 -9.54 7.12 4.98
C ILE A 8 -8.74 7.39 6.25
N ASP A 9 -9.26 6.94 7.39
CA ASP A 9 -8.51 6.90 8.65
C ASP A 9 -7.70 5.59 8.67
N PHE A 10 -6.51 5.64 8.09
CA PHE A 10 -5.70 4.44 7.89
C PHE A 10 -5.26 3.79 9.20
N ASN A 11 -4.82 4.58 10.17
CA ASN A 11 -4.32 4.01 11.42
C ASN A 11 -5.39 3.21 12.16
N THR A 12 -6.60 3.75 12.25
CA THR A 12 -7.72 3.06 12.89
C THR A 12 -8.12 1.82 12.11
N ARG A 13 -8.24 1.92 10.80
CA ARG A 13 -8.69 0.79 9.99
C ARG A 13 -7.65 -0.32 9.91
N ILE A 14 -6.38 0.01 9.85
CA ILE A 14 -5.30 -0.99 9.87
C ILE A 14 -5.33 -1.73 11.22
N ALA A 15 -5.44 -1.01 12.32
CA ALA A 15 -5.49 -1.62 13.65
C ALA A 15 -6.68 -2.58 13.77
N GLN A 16 -7.84 -2.19 13.26
CA GLN A 16 -9.03 -3.04 13.26
C GLN A 16 -8.83 -4.30 12.43
N ALA A 17 -8.23 -4.17 11.26
CA ALA A 17 -7.97 -5.31 10.39
C ALA A 17 -7.01 -6.30 11.04
N VAL A 18 -5.95 -5.81 11.67
CA VAL A 18 -4.97 -6.65 12.37
C VAL A 18 -5.63 -7.35 13.56
N GLU A 19 -6.41 -6.63 14.36
CA GLU A 19 -7.13 -7.20 15.50
C GLU A 19 -8.09 -8.30 15.08
N SER A 20 -8.74 -8.13 13.93
CA SER A 20 -9.65 -9.13 13.37
C SER A 20 -8.93 -10.24 12.60
N GLN A 21 -7.62 -10.22 12.56
CA GLN A 21 -6.78 -11.15 11.79
C GLN A 21 -7.08 -11.11 10.29
N ASN A 22 -7.59 -10.00 9.80
CA ASN A 22 -7.80 -9.77 8.38
C ASN A 22 -6.56 -9.12 7.78
N PHE A 23 -5.51 -9.93 7.65
CA PHE A 23 -4.20 -9.43 7.23
C PHE A 23 -4.18 -8.98 5.77
N ARG A 24 -4.99 -9.61 4.91
CA ARG A 24 -5.12 -9.16 3.51
C ARG A 24 -5.69 -7.76 3.44
N GLU A 25 -6.71 -7.45 4.23
CA GLU A 25 -7.25 -6.09 4.30
C GLU A 25 -6.23 -5.11 4.89
N ALA A 26 -5.46 -5.54 5.89
CA ALA A 26 -4.40 -4.70 6.46
C ALA A 26 -3.36 -4.32 5.41
N ILE A 27 -2.93 -5.28 4.58
CA ILE A 27 -1.98 -5.01 3.49
C ILE A 27 -2.59 -4.06 2.47
N ARG A 28 -3.86 -4.25 2.09
CA ARG A 28 -4.55 -3.34 1.17
C ARG A 28 -4.53 -1.91 1.71
N LEU A 29 -4.84 -1.76 2.98
CA LEU A 29 -4.86 -0.44 3.63
C LEU A 29 -3.46 0.18 3.70
N HIS A 30 -2.43 -0.60 3.99
CA HIS A 30 -1.05 -0.11 3.96
C HIS A 30 -0.66 0.41 2.58
N TYR A 31 -1.03 -0.33 1.54
CA TYR A 31 -0.72 0.10 0.18
C TYR A 31 -1.41 1.43 -0.16
N LEU A 32 -2.69 1.56 0.17
CA LEU A 32 -3.43 2.80 -0.06
C LEU A 32 -2.85 3.96 0.75
N LYS A 33 -2.43 3.70 2.00
CA LYS A 33 -1.74 4.69 2.82
C LYS A 33 -0.46 5.17 2.15
N ASN A 34 0.31 4.23 1.57
CA ASN A 34 1.54 4.58 0.86
C ASN A 34 1.25 5.45 -0.37
N LEU A 35 0.17 5.16 -1.11
CA LEU A 35 -0.24 6.02 -2.21
C LEU A 35 -0.58 7.43 -1.72
N LYS A 36 -1.24 7.53 -0.57
CA LYS A 36 -1.55 8.84 0.02
C LYS A 36 -0.27 9.61 0.37
N ILE A 37 0.69 8.94 1.00
CA ILE A 37 1.98 9.55 1.35
C ILE A 37 2.67 10.08 0.08
N LEU A 38 2.73 9.28 -0.97
CA LEU A 38 3.36 9.68 -2.23
C LEU A 38 2.61 10.84 -2.89
N SER A 39 1.29 10.82 -2.83
CA SER A 39 0.46 11.90 -3.35
C SER A 39 0.69 13.20 -2.58
N ASP A 40 0.75 13.13 -1.26
CA ASP A 40 0.99 14.30 -0.40
C ASP A 40 2.37 14.92 -0.65
N GLN A 41 3.34 14.10 -1.09
CA GLN A 41 4.68 14.57 -1.44
C GLN A 41 4.79 14.99 -2.91
N ASN A 42 3.69 14.96 -3.64
CA ASN A 42 3.65 15.29 -5.08
C ASN A 42 4.51 14.37 -5.95
N LEU A 43 4.74 13.15 -5.49
CA LEU A 43 5.50 12.16 -6.25
C LEU A 43 4.62 11.39 -7.23
N ILE A 44 3.32 11.34 -6.96
CA ILE A 44 2.30 10.83 -7.87
C ILE A 44 1.12 11.79 -7.89
N ASP A 45 0.34 11.73 -8.96
CA ASP A 45 -0.95 12.42 -9.07
C ASP A 45 -2.05 11.37 -8.89
N TRP A 46 -2.49 11.17 -7.64
CA TRP A 46 -3.48 10.13 -7.34
C TRP A 46 -4.84 10.49 -7.94
N LYS A 47 -5.42 9.52 -8.63
CA LYS A 47 -6.79 9.60 -9.14
C LYS A 47 -7.43 8.22 -9.00
N ILE A 48 -8.70 8.21 -8.65
CA ILE A 48 -9.43 6.98 -8.33
C ILE A 48 -9.47 5.98 -9.49
N ASN A 49 -9.35 6.45 -10.72
CA ASN A 49 -9.43 5.60 -11.91
C ASN A 49 -8.06 5.23 -12.50
N LYS A 50 -6.97 5.60 -11.85
CA LYS A 50 -5.63 5.21 -12.29
C LYS A 50 -5.25 3.83 -11.79
N THR A 51 -4.36 3.19 -12.53
CA THR A 51 -3.82 1.87 -12.18
C THR A 51 -2.49 2.02 -11.44
N ASN A 52 -2.05 0.93 -10.79
CA ASN A 52 -0.74 0.90 -10.13
C ASN A 52 0.39 1.16 -11.12
N HIS A 53 0.25 0.66 -12.35
CA HIS A 53 1.24 0.92 -13.41
C HIS A 53 1.35 2.41 -13.72
N ASP A 54 0.22 3.13 -13.74
CA ASP A 54 0.24 4.58 -13.97
C ASP A 54 1.10 5.28 -12.93
N TYR A 55 0.98 4.88 -11.66
CA TYR A 55 1.77 5.47 -10.58
C TYR A 55 3.25 5.12 -10.69
N GLU A 56 3.58 3.88 -11.08
CA GLU A 56 4.98 3.49 -11.27
C GLU A 56 5.67 4.37 -12.32
N VAL A 57 4.95 4.69 -13.39
CA VAL A 57 5.48 5.53 -14.47
C VAL A 57 5.70 6.97 -13.99
N GLU A 58 4.86 7.47 -13.09
CA GLU A 58 4.97 8.83 -12.57
C GLU A 58 6.16 9.02 -11.63
N ILE A 59 6.57 7.98 -10.92
CA ILE A 59 7.68 8.06 -9.97
C ILE A 59 9.00 8.11 -10.73
N ARG A 60 9.74 9.22 -10.59
CA ARG A 60 10.99 9.45 -11.30
C ARG A 60 12.23 9.16 -10.48
N ASP A 61 12.11 9.29 -9.14
CA ASP A 61 13.22 9.03 -8.23
C ASP A 61 13.40 7.53 -8.07
N ASN A 62 14.54 7.00 -8.53
CA ASN A 62 14.83 5.57 -8.48
C ASN A 62 14.88 5.03 -7.04
N SER A 63 15.22 5.86 -6.06
CA SER A 63 15.22 5.44 -4.65
C SER A 63 13.82 5.18 -4.13
N ILE A 64 12.80 5.78 -4.76
CA ILE A 64 11.39 5.56 -4.44
C ILE A 64 10.80 4.48 -5.33
N LYS A 65 11.19 4.45 -6.60
CA LYS A 65 10.61 3.56 -7.60
C LYS A 65 10.82 2.08 -7.27
N ALA A 66 12.02 1.69 -6.85
CA ALA A 66 12.30 0.30 -6.53
C ALA A 66 11.49 -0.19 -5.32
N PRO A 67 11.44 0.53 -4.18
CA PRO A 67 10.55 0.16 -3.08
C PRO A 67 9.07 0.16 -3.47
N PHE A 68 8.65 1.08 -4.33
CA PHE A 68 7.25 1.12 -4.78
C PHE A 68 6.90 -0.11 -5.63
N SER A 69 7.78 -0.50 -6.54
CA SER A 69 7.58 -1.72 -7.33
C SER A 69 7.48 -2.96 -6.44
N ARG A 70 8.27 -3.00 -5.36
CA ARG A 70 8.23 -4.10 -4.40
C ARG A 70 6.88 -4.19 -3.70
N ILE A 71 6.36 -3.08 -3.17
CA ILE A 71 5.07 -3.12 -2.48
C ILE A 71 3.91 -3.36 -3.44
N THR A 72 4.02 -2.91 -4.68
CA THR A 72 3.01 -3.18 -5.70
C THR A 72 2.95 -4.68 -6.00
N TYR A 73 4.11 -5.32 -6.12
CA TYR A 73 4.20 -6.77 -6.31
C TYR A 73 3.54 -7.52 -5.13
N LEU A 74 3.87 -7.13 -3.91
CA LEU A 74 3.28 -7.75 -2.71
C LEU A 74 1.76 -7.54 -2.67
N TYR A 75 1.32 -6.33 -2.91
CA TYR A 75 -0.09 -5.99 -2.92
C TYR A 75 -0.86 -6.84 -3.94
N ASP A 76 -0.38 -6.92 -5.18
CA ASP A 76 -1.04 -7.67 -6.23
C ASP A 76 -1.15 -9.15 -5.88
N ASN A 77 -0.08 -9.75 -5.35
CA ASN A 77 -0.07 -11.17 -5.03
C ASN A 77 -0.89 -11.50 -3.79
N ILE A 78 -0.88 -10.65 -2.78
CA ILE A 78 -1.61 -10.90 -1.54
C ILE A 78 -3.09 -10.60 -1.70
N CYS A 79 -3.43 -9.48 -2.36
CA CYS A 79 -4.84 -9.04 -2.44
C CYS A 79 -5.60 -9.68 -3.59
N TYR A 80 -4.94 -10.05 -4.68
CA TYR A 80 -5.59 -10.58 -5.89
C TYR A 80 -5.12 -11.97 -6.28
N GLY A 81 -4.02 -12.45 -5.72
CA GLY A 81 -3.55 -13.81 -5.95
C GLY A 81 -3.97 -14.75 -4.82
N ASP A 82 -3.51 -16.00 -4.91
CA ASP A 82 -3.76 -17.00 -3.87
C ASP A 82 -2.63 -17.04 -2.84
N PHE A 83 -1.88 -15.96 -2.71
CA PHE A 83 -0.77 -15.88 -1.77
C PHE A 83 -1.33 -15.92 -0.34
N PRO A 84 -1.06 -16.95 0.46
CA PRO A 84 -1.58 -17.01 1.82
C PRO A 84 -0.88 -15.98 2.70
N ILE A 85 -1.62 -15.41 3.64
CA ILE A 85 -1.06 -14.45 4.57
C ILE A 85 -1.60 -14.73 5.98
N ASP A 86 -0.68 -14.94 6.91
CA ASP A 86 -0.97 -15.12 8.32
C ASP A 86 -0.25 -14.04 9.13
N SER A 87 -0.35 -14.13 10.46
CA SER A 87 0.26 -13.14 11.36
C SER A 87 1.77 -13.03 11.15
N GLU A 88 2.44 -14.16 10.97
CA GLU A 88 3.90 -14.17 10.81
C GLU A 88 4.33 -13.56 9.49
N SER A 89 3.71 -13.96 8.39
CA SER A 89 4.04 -13.39 7.08
C SER A 89 3.63 -11.92 6.99
N TYR A 90 2.51 -11.54 7.61
CA TYR A 90 2.13 -10.13 7.70
C TYR A 90 3.22 -9.30 8.36
N SER A 91 3.74 -9.78 9.49
CA SER A 91 4.80 -9.06 10.22
C SER A 91 6.06 -8.84 9.38
N ARG A 92 6.37 -9.77 8.47
CA ARG A 92 7.50 -9.62 7.55
C ARG A 92 7.17 -8.64 6.42
N PHE A 93 6.02 -8.81 5.79
CA PHE A 93 5.67 -8.00 4.62
C PHE A 93 5.38 -6.54 4.96
N VAL A 94 4.82 -6.27 6.13
CA VAL A 94 4.46 -4.91 6.53
C VAL A 94 5.67 -3.98 6.58
N GLU A 95 6.86 -4.52 6.83
CA GLU A 95 8.08 -3.71 6.87
C GLU A 95 8.36 -3.02 5.53
N ASP A 96 8.05 -3.68 4.41
CA ASP A 96 8.22 -3.06 3.09
C ASP A 96 7.29 -1.87 2.88
N PHE A 97 6.10 -1.91 3.47
CA PHE A 97 5.14 -0.79 3.39
C PHE A 97 5.51 0.33 4.37
N GLU A 98 6.04 -0.01 5.53
CA GLU A 98 6.41 0.97 6.55
C GLU A 98 7.60 1.84 6.17
N VAL A 99 8.41 1.42 5.21
CA VAL A 99 9.49 2.24 4.65
C VAL A 99 8.96 3.59 4.17
N PHE A 100 7.75 3.63 3.65
CA PHE A 100 7.14 4.85 3.12
C PHE A 100 6.70 5.83 4.21
N ASP A 101 6.57 5.39 5.45
CA ASP A 101 6.19 6.29 6.55
C ASP A 101 7.26 7.36 6.78
N LYS A 102 8.46 7.16 6.26
CA LYS A 102 9.60 8.09 6.41
C LYS A 102 9.88 8.93 5.16
N VAL A 103 9.08 8.79 4.15
CA VAL A 103 9.24 9.53 2.90
C VAL A 103 8.81 10.99 3.04
#